data_1099a24a60a6de073ff8979ae04d6dd4
#
_entry.id   1099a24a60a6de073ff8979ae04d6dd4
#
_cell.length_a   1.000
_cell.length_b   1.000
_cell.length_c   1.000
_cell.angle_alpha   90.00
_cell.angle_beta   90.00
_cell.angle_gamma   90.00
#
_symmetry.space_group_name_H-M   'P 1'
#
loop_
_entity.id
_entity.type
_entity.pdbx_description
1 polymer ?
#
loop_
_entity_poly.entity_id
_entity_poly.type
_entity_poly.pdbx_seq_one_letter_code
_entity_poly.pdbx_strand_id
1 'polypeptide(L)'
;MFEEALLEKVDICNEILKDCRNELYLNLRFLDVALHSLVLEPSMSLGAAATDGAAFCYNPEYLIGLYKVGNVQVNRCYLHSILHCLFGHVWKKREEQELLYWNLACDIAVEYILDGLPLRCLRNPPKPYRRAVYEGLLKKIPVIHGEGVFHLLQDANPDMRIVARMVQEFTVDSHMLWQKDGSGPKSPIEQQNRWGDIRDKMELEMDVFSKEAAEGSKGLKAQLRVENRERYDYREFLKKFCILKEEMQVDLDSFDYI
;
A
#
# COMPACT_ATOMS: atom_id res chain seq x y z
N MET A 1 36.06 4.50 -9.97
CA MET A 1 35.53 3.46 -10.88
C MET A 1 34.29 2.75 -10.35
N PHE A 2 34.30 2.00 -9.21
CA PHE A 2 33.07 1.32 -8.73
C PHE A 2 32.03 2.31 -8.21
N GLU A 3 32.45 3.32 -7.49
CA GLU A 3 31.57 4.37 -6.92
C GLU A 3 30.98 5.27 -8.02
N GLU A 4 31.75 5.64 -9.02
CA GLU A 4 31.27 6.40 -10.19
C GLU A 4 30.25 5.62 -11.00
N ALA A 5 30.48 4.33 -11.25
CA ALA A 5 29.52 3.47 -11.94
C ALA A 5 28.21 3.27 -11.14
N LEU A 6 28.28 3.31 -9.81
CA LEU A 6 27.10 3.27 -8.96
C LEU A 6 26.31 4.58 -9.02
N LEU A 7 27.01 5.73 -8.95
CA LEU A 7 26.38 7.05 -9.08
C LEU A 7 25.67 7.20 -10.43
N GLU A 8 26.31 6.79 -11.53
CA GLU A 8 25.69 6.81 -12.86
C GLU A 8 24.40 5.96 -12.91
N LYS A 9 24.38 4.77 -12.29
CA LYS A 9 23.18 3.94 -12.20
C LYS A 9 22.08 4.60 -11.38
N VAL A 10 22.44 5.26 -10.27
CA VAL A 10 21.48 6.00 -9.43
C VAL A 10 20.86 7.16 -10.22
N ASP A 11 21.68 7.91 -10.98
CA ASP A 11 21.19 9.00 -11.82
C ASP A 11 20.19 8.49 -12.90
N ILE A 12 20.52 7.37 -13.55
CA ILE A 12 19.62 6.69 -14.49
C ILE A 12 18.31 6.29 -13.78
N CYS A 13 18.38 5.71 -12.59
CA CYS A 13 17.21 5.34 -11.83
C CYS A 13 16.35 6.54 -11.45
N ASN A 14 16.94 7.67 -11.09
CA ASN A 14 16.22 8.90 -10.77
C ASN A 14 15.43 9.42 -11.98
N GLU A 15 16.00 9.39 -13.19
CA GLU A 15 15.28 9.76 -14.40
C GLU A 15 14.16 8.76 -14.73
N ILE A 16 14.41 7.46 -14.60
CA ILE A 16 13.37 6.42 -14.76
C ILE A 16 12.20 6.65 -13.81
N LEU A 17 12.46 6.91 -12.53
CA LEU A 17 11.41 7.13 -11.52
C LEU A 17 10.69 8.46 -11.70
N LYS A 18 11.36 9.49 -12.18
CA LYS A 18 10.75 10.76 -12.56
C LYS A 18 9.77 10.57 -13.71
N ASP A 19 10.17 9.85 -14.76
CA ASP A 19 9.29 9.52 -15.88
C ASP A 19 8.11 8.66 -15.45
N CYS A 20 8.34 7.67 -14.58
CA CYS A 20 7.31 6.86 -13.96
C CYS A 20 6.27 7.73 -13.21
N ARG A 21 6.72 8.64 -12.34
CA ARG A 21 5.82 9.56 -11.62
C ARG A 21 5.01 10.44 -12.56
N ASN A 22 5.65 10.97 -13.60
CA ASN A 22 4.99 11.81 -14.60
C ASN A 22 3.92 11.01 -15.36
N GLU A 23 4.24 9.80 -15.81
CA GLU A 23 3.29 8.95 -16.55
C GLU A 23 2.10 8.54 -15.66
N LEU A 24 2.36 8.16 -14.40
CA LEU A 24 1.30 7.86 -13.44
C LEU A 24 0.44 9.09 -13.13
N TYR A 25 1.04 10.26 -12.92
CA TYR A 25 0.31 11.52 -12.68
C TYR A 25 -0.62 11.87 -13.86
N LEU A 26 -0.15 11.76 -15.08
CA LEU A 26 -0.97 12.07 -16.25
C LEU A 26 -2.21 11.18 -16.37
N ASN A 27 -2.14 9.95 -15.87
CA ASN A 27 -3.23 8.97 -15.93
C ASN A 27 -4.07 8.90 -14.65
N LEU A 28 -3.51 9.30 -13.50
CA LEU A 28 -4.09 9.15 -12.16
C LEU A 28 -3.88 10.44 -11.34
N ARG A 29 -4.42 11.56 -11.82
CA ARG A 29 -4.19 12.90 -11.20
C ARG A 29 -4.58 12.98 -9.74
N PHE A 30 -5.60 12.23 -9.32
CA PHE A 30 -6.01 12.15 -7.92
C PHE A 30 -4.97 11.48 -7.01
N LEU A 31 -3.92 10.86 -7.57
CA LEU A 31 -2.78 10.32 -6.83
C LEU A 31 -1.60 11.28 -6.69
N ASP A 32 -1.67 12.52 -7.19
CA ASP A 32 -0.53 13.45 -7.24
C ASP A 32 0.23 13.53 -5.92
N VAL A 33 -0.46 13.81 -4.82
CA VAL A 33 0.15 13.92 -3.50
C VAL A 33 0.79 12.59 -3.06
N ALA A 34 0.12 11.47 -3.32
CA ALA A 34 0.63 10.14 -2.97
C ALA A 34 1.91 9.80 -3.77
N LEU A 35 1.90 10.05 -5.09
CA LEU A 35 3.04 9.79 -5.99
C LEU A 35 4.31 10.55 -5.59
N HIS A 36 4.17 11.73 -4.96
CA HIS A 36 5.31 12.54 -4.54
C HIS A 36 5.62 12.43 -3.03
N SER A 37 4.94 11.54 -2.31
CA SER A 37 5.08 11.43 -0.85
C SER A 37 6.26 10.60 -0.38
N LEU A 38 6.79 9.68 -1.21
CA LEU A 38 7.95 8.86 -0.87
C LEU A 38 9.25 9.52 -1.35
N VAL A 39 10.25 9.55 -0.48
CA VAL A 39 11.64 9.90 -0.86
C VAL A 39 12.22 8.72 -1.66
N LEU A 40 13.00 9.01 -2.70
CA LEU A 40 13.64 7.96 -3.52
C LEU A 40 15.02 7.65 -2.92
N GLU A 41 15.23 6.41 -2.47
CA GLU A 41 16.47 5.99 -1.80
C GLU A 41 17.06 4.76 -2.45
N PRO A 42 18.25 4.87 -3.08
CA PRO A 42 18.96 3.70 -3.60
C PRO A 42 19.51 2.84 -2.44
N SER A 43 19.36 1.52 -2.54
CA SER A 43 19.85 0.58 -1.54
C SER A 43 20.40 -0.68 -2.18
N MET A 44 21.70 -0.88 -2.08
CA MET A 44 22.40 -2.06 -2.60
C MET A 44 22.16 -3.31 -1.76
N SER A 45 21.66 -3.15 -0.52
CA SER A 45 21.35 -4.28 0.37
C SER A 45 20.02 -4.95 0.05
N LEU A 46 19.16 -4.30 -0.74
CA LEU A 46 17.89 -4.86 -1.18
C LEU A 46 18.07 -5.73 -2.43
N GLY A 47 17.32 -6.82 -2.52
CA GLY A 47 17.22 -7.62 -3.75
C GLY A 47 16.20 -7.08 -4.75
N ALA A 48 15.30 -6.19 -4.29
CA ALA A 48 14.19 -5.63 -5.07
C ALA A 48 13.93 -4.17 -4.66
N ALA A 49 12.65 -3.72 -4.73
CA ALA A 49 12.19 -2.51 -4.09
C ALA A 49 11.53 -2.82 -2.74
N ALA A 50 11.42 -1.81 -1.87
CA ALA A 50 10.75 -1.87 -0.59
C ALA A 50 10.30 -0.47 -0.16
N THR A 51 9.33 -0.36 0.77
CA THR A 51 8.97 0.90 1.39
C THR A 51 8.77 0.74 2.89
N ASP A 52 9.11 1.79 3.65
CA ASP A 52 8.79 1.95 5.07
C ASP A 52 7.68 2.99 5.30
N GLY A 53 7.09 3.49 4.20
CA GLY A 53 6.10 4.56 4.20
C GLY A 53 6.67 5.99 4.20
N ALA A 54 7.98 6.16 4.36
CA ALA A 54 8.70 7.43 4.19
C ALA A 54 9.48 7.46 2.88
N ALA A 55 10.13 6.36 2.53
CA ALA A 55 10.96 6.20 1.36
C ALA A 55 10.48 5.06 0.46
N PHE A 56 10.76 5.20 -0.83
CA PHE A 56 10.81 4.11 -1.79
C PHE A 56 12.27 3.71 -1.94
N CYS A 57 12.64 2.63 -1.26
CA CYS A 57 13.99 2.07 -1.28
C CYS A 57 14.09 1.10 -2.44
N TYR A 58 15.10 1.22 -3.28
CA TYR A 58 15.23 0.38 -4.47
C TYR A 58 16.68 -0.06 -4.72
N ASN A 59 16.85 -1.28 -5.21
CA ASN A 59 18.11 -1.70 -5.77
C ASN A 59 18.25 -1.16 -7.21
N PRO A 60 19.31 -0.39 -7.55
CA PRO A 60 19.46 0.18 -8.88
C PRO A 60 19.52 -0.87 -10.01
N GLU A 61 20.16 -2.02 -9.79
CA GLU A 61 20.20 -3.11 -10.78
C GLU A 61 18.80 -3.69 -11.04
N TYR A 62 18.03 -3.89 -9.98
CA TYR A 62 16.65 -4.39 -10.08
C TYR A 62 15.76 -3.41 -10.85
N LEU A 63 15.83 -2.12 -10.51
CA LEU A 63 15.00 -1.09 -11.15
C LEU A 63 15.33 -0.93 -12.65
N ILE A 64 16.62 -0.90 -12.99
CA ILE A 64 17.06 -0.90 -14.40
C ILE A 64 16.63 -2.18 -15.11
N GLY A 65 16.65 -3.32 -14.41
CA GLY A 65 16.15 -4.59 -14.94
C GLY A 65 14.67 -4.52 -15.29
N LEU A 66 13.83 -3.97 -14.39
CA LEU A 66 12.41 -3.73 -14.67
C LEU A 66 12.19 -2.82 -15.86
N TYR A 67 12.95 -1.72 -15.93
CA TYR A 67 12.85 -0.76 -17.05
C TYR A 67 13.21 -1.39 -18.41
N LYS A 68 14.19 -2.28 -18.46
CA LYS A 68 14.55 -3.04 -19.68
C LYS A 68 13.43 -3.98 -20.14
N VAL A 69 12.60 -4.49 -19.23
CA VAL A 69 11.41 -5.27 -19.60
C VAL A 69 10.30 -4.37 -20.13
N GLY A 70 10.17 -3.16 -19.57
CA GLY A 70 9.24 -2.13 -20.04
C GLY A 70 8.81 -1.18 -18.92
N ASN A 71 8.50 0.07 -19.25
CA ASN A 71 8.06 1.11 -18.32
C ASN A 71 6.89 0.65 -17.43
N VAL A 72 5.99 -0.17 -17.98
CA VAL A 72 4.84 -0.74 -17.25
C VAL A 72 5.29 -1.45 -15.98
N GLN A 73 6.43 -2.15 -16.00
CA GLN A 73 6.92 -2.87 -14.82
C GLN A 73 7.38 -1.92 -13.72
N VAL A 74 8.06 -0.82 -14.09
CA VAL A 74 8.46 0.23 -13.13
C VAL A 74 7.24 0.93 -12.56
N ASN A 75 6.29 1.31 -13.42
CA ASN A 75 5.06 1.98 -13.01
C ASN A 75 4.26 1.13 -12.03
N ARG A 76 4.14 -0.18 -12.31
CA ARG A 76 3.46 -1.12 -11.41
C ARG A 76 4.21 -1.26 -10.09
N CYS A 77 5.51 -1.48 -10.11
CA CYS A 77 6.33 -1.62 -8.90
C CYS A 77 6.22 -0.38 -8.00
N TYR A 78 6.35 0.82 -8.58
CA TYR A 78 6.25 2.05 -7.83
C TYR A 78 4.84 2.28 -7.26
N LEU A 79 3.80 2.11 -8.09
CA LEU A 79 2.42 2.28 -7.65
C LEU A 79 2.00 1.20 -6.63
N HIS A 80 2.52 -0.02 -6.74
CA HIS A 80 2.34 -1.09 -5.78
C HIS A 80 2.76 -0.65 -4.36
N SER A 81 3.97 -0.12 -4.21
CA SER A 81 4.47 0.40 -2.92
C SER A 81 3.65 1.60 -2.41
N ILE A 82 3.19 2.50 -3.30
CA ILE A 82 2.28 3.61 -2.96
C ILE A 82 0.94 3.07 -2.41
N LEU A 83 0.38 2.05 -3.03
CA LEU A 83 -0.89 1.45 -2.59
C LEU A 83 -0.76 0.76 -1.23
N HIS A 84 0.38 0.11 -0.92
CA HIS A 84 0.63 -0.41 0.42
C HIS A 84 0.61 0.69 1.48
N CYS A 85 1.17 1.85 1.19
CA CYS A 85 1.11 3.00 2.09
C CYS A 85 -0.32 3.55 2.23
N LEU A 86 -1.04 3.71 1.11
CA LEU A 86 -2.43 4.19 1.09
C LEU A 86 -3.38 3.28 1.86
N PHE A 87 -3.20 1.96 1.79
CA PHE A 87 -4.02 1.00 2.52
C PHE A 87 -3.52 0.72 3.95
N GLY A 88 -2.44 1.38 4.36
CA GLY A 88 -1.92 1.27 5.72
C GLY A 88 -1.26 -0.08 6.04
N HIS A 89 -0.98 -0.91 5.04
CA HIS A 89 -0.39 -2.24 5.21
C HIS A 89 0.95 -2.21 5.93
N VAL A 90 1.77 -1.18 5.66
CA VAL A 90 3.12 -0.97 6.21
C VAL A 90 3.13 -0.91 7.74
N TRP A 91 2.06 -0.41 8.36
CA TRP A 91 2.00 -0.14 9.81
C TRP A 91 1.17 -1.13 10.61
N LYS A 92 0.48 -2.07 9.96
CA LYS A 92 -0.32 -3.10 10.66
C LYS A 92 0.61 -4.17 11.23
N LYS A 93 0.82 -4.15 12.56
CA LYS A 93 1.65 -5.14 13.26
C LYS A 93 1.02 -6.52 13.21
N ARG A 94 1.85 -7.54 12.98
CA ARG A 94 1.48 -8.96 12.95
C ARG A 94 2.53 -9.77 13.69
N GLU A 95 2.13 -10.90 14.27
CA GLU A 95 3.05 -11.88 14.83
C GLU A 95 3.88 -12.53 13.72
N GLU A 96 5.09 -13.00 14.05
CA GLU A 96 6.03 -13.55 13.07
C GLU A 96 5.43 -14.69 12.24
N GLN A 97 4.65 -15.59 12.87
CA GLN A 97 3.97 -16.70 12.20
C GLN A 97 2.86 -16.26 11.23
N GLU A 98 2.36 -15.05 11.35
CA GLU A 98 1.30 -14.50 10.52
C GLU A 98 1.84 -13.74 9.30
N LEU A 99 3.12 -13.34 9.33
CA LEU A 99 3.73 -12.46 8.31
C LEU A 99 3.60 -13.01 6.90
N LEU A 100 3.75 -14.31 6.70
CA LEU A 100 3.64 -14.92 5.38
C LEU A 100 2.25 -14.67 4.76
N TYR A 101 1.19 -14.94 5.52
CA TYR A 101 -0.18 -14.76 5.04
C TYR A 101 -0.56 -13.28 4.94
N TRP A 102 -0.07 -12.46 5.90
CA TRP A 102 -0.30 -11.03 5.86
C TRP A 102 0.33 -10.38 4.63
N ASN A 103 1.61 -10.62 4.37
CA ASN A 103 2.33 -10.09 3.23
C ASN A 103 1.65 -10.52 1.92
N LEU A 104 1.35 -11.80 1.78
CA LEU A 104 0.66 -12.33 0.61
C LEU A 104 -0.74 -11.72 0.43
N ALA A 105 -1.50 -11.54 1.50
CA ALA A 105 -2.83 -10.94 1.45
C ALA A 105 -2.79 -9.48 0.97
N CYS A 106 -1.81 -8.72 1.45
CA CYS A 106 -1.58 -7.34 1.04
C CYS A 106 -1.21 -7.25 -0.45
N ASP A 107 -0.29 -8.12 -0.91
CA ASP A 107 0.10 -8.20 -2.32
C ASP A 107 -1.09 -8.55 -3.23
N ILE A 108 -1.89 -9.54 -2.86
CA ILE A 108 -3.10 -9.91 -3.61
C ILE A 108 -4.06 -8.73 -3.72
N ALA A 109 -4.28 -8.00 -2.62
CA ALA A 109 -5.18 -6.86 -2.59
C ALA A 109 -4.68 -5.72 -3.49
N VAL A 110 -3.40 -5.40 -3.44
CA VAL A 110 -2.79 -4.35 -4.27
C VAL A 110 -2.78 -4.76 -5.75
N GLU A 111 -2.35 -5.97 -6.07
CA GLU A 111 -2.31 -6.46 -7.45
C GLU A 111 -3.71 -6.59 -8.07
N TYR A 112 -4.75 -6.90 -7.28
CA TYR A 112 -6.14 -6.85 -7.73
C TYR A 112 -6.53 -5.44 -8.23
N ILE A 113 -6.13 -4.39 -7.52
CA ILE A 113 -6.37 -3.01 -7.95
C ILE A 113 -5.59 -2.69 -9.23
N LEU A 114 -4.29 -3.01 -9.26
CA LEU A 114 -3.43 -2.74 -10.42
C LEU A 114 -3.90 -3.46 -11.68
N ASP A 115 -4.33 -4.72 -11.54
CA ASP A 115 -4.86 -5.52 -12.66
C ASP A 115 -6.24 -5.03 -13.11
N GLY A 116 -7.01 -4.38 -12.22
CA GLY A 116 -8.32 -3.80 -12.50
C GLY A 116 -8.30 -2.41 -13.14
N LEU A 117 -7.16 -1.69 -13.10
CA LEU A 117 -7.02 -0.37 -13.70
C LEU A 117 -6.86 -0.47 -15.24
N PRO A 118 -7.76 0.12 -16.05
CA PRO A 118 -7.74 0.00 -17.50
C PRO A 118 -6.74 0.93 -18.18
N LEU A 119 -5.59 1.18 -17.54
CA LEU A 119 -4.59 2.13 -18.00
C LEU A 119 -3.47 1.45 -18.78
N ARG A 120 -3.08 2.04 -19.93
CA ARG A 120 -2.00 1.47 -20.75
C ARG A 120 -0.67 1.41 -20.02
N CYS A 121 -0.37 2.42 -19.20
CA CYS A 121 0.86 2.52 -18.41
C CYS A 121 0.97 1.48 -17.27
N LEU A 122 -0.11 0.73 -16.98
CA LEU A 122 -0.16 -0.32 -15.97
C LEU A 122 -0.55 -1.69 -16.51
N ARG A 123 -0.84 -1.78 -17.82
CA ARG A 123 -1.44 -2.98 -18.41
C ARG A 123 -0.41 -4.09 -18.61
N ASN A 124 -0.55 -5.16 -17.83
CA ASN A 124 0.15 -6.41 -18.06
C ASN A 124 -0.69 -7.40 -18.91
N PRO A 125 -0.06 -8.38 -19.56
CA PRO A 125 -0.77 -9.51 -20.18
C PRO A 125 -1.69 -10.19 -19.16
N PRO A 126 -2.87 -10.68 -19.60
CA PRO A 126 -3.80 -11.39 -18.70
C PRO A 126 -3.12 -12.59 -18.03
N LYS A 127 -3.30 -12.70 -16.71
CA LYS A 127 -2.80 -13.82 -15.92
C LYS A 127 -3.97 -14.68 -15.44
N PRO A 128 -4.26 -15.82 -16.09
CA PRO A 128 -5.43 -16.63 -15.77
C PRO A 128 -5.46 -17.11 -14.31
N TYR A 129 -4.29 -17.42 -13.73
CA TYR A 129 -4.20 -17.83 -12.34
C TYR A 129 -4.63 -16.72 -11.38
N ARG A 130 -4.16 -15.48 -11.57
CA ARG A 130 -4.58 -14.34 -10.75
C ARG A 130 -6.09 -14.12 -10.84
N ARG A 131 -6.65 -14.20 -12.05
CA ARG A 131 -8.11 -14.07 -12.26
C ARG A 131 -8.88 -15.12 -11.47
N ALA A 132 -8.47 -16.37 -11.52
CA ALA A 132 -9.12 -17.46 -10.77
C ALA A 132 -9.04 -17.22 -9.24
N VAL A 133 -7.92 -16.69 -8.73
CA VAL A 133 -7.78 -16.32 -7.32
C VAL A 133 -8.75 -15.20 -6.97
N TYR A 134 -8.80 -14.11 -7.75
CA TYR A 134 -9.72 -12.99 -7.52
C TYR A 134 -11.18 -13.43 -7.54
N GLU A 135 -11.59 -14.23 -8.53
CA GLU A 135 -12.96 -14.77 -8.62
C GLU A 135 -13.31 -15.65 -7.42
N GLY A 136 -12.34 -16.43 -6.92
CA GLY A 136 -12.49 -17.24 -5.71
C GLY A 136 -12.70 -16.38 -4.45
N LEU A 137 -11.94 -15.30 -4.31
CA LEU A 137 -12.04 -14.36 -3.19
C LEU A 137 -13.36 -13.58 -3.22
N LEU A 138 -13.76 -13.06 -4.38
CA LEU A 138 -15.01 -12.27 -4.54
C LEU A 138 -16.28 -13.08 -4.26
N LYS A 139 -16.21 -14.42 -4.26
CA LYS A 139 -17.33 -15.27 -3.79
C LYS A 139 -17.47 -15.26 -2.27
N LYS A 140 -16.42 -14.87 -1.53
CA LYS A 140 -16.37 -14.93 -0.07
C LYS A 140 -16.42 -13.54 0.60
N ILE A 141 -15.82 -12.54 -0.04
CA ILE A 141 -15.77 -11.17 0.44
C ILE A 141 -16.22 -10.19 -0.65
N PRO A 142 -17.00 -9.14 -0.31
CA PRO A 142 -17.53 -8.20 -1.29
C PRO A 142 -16.48 -7.27 -1.88
N VAL A 143 -15.38 -7.04 -1.14
CA VAL A 143 -14.24 -6.21 -1.55
C VAL A 143 -12.97 -6.95 -1.20
N ILE A 144 -12.05 -7.09 -2.17
CA ILE A 144 -10.71 -7.66 -1.92
C ILE A 144 -9.87 -6.59 -1.24
N HIS A 145 -9.50 -6.80 0.02
CA HIS A 145 -8.64 -5.95 0.83
C HIS A 145 -7.75 -6.79 1.75
N GLY A 146 -6.64 -6.22 2.24
CA GLY A 146 -5.61 -6.96 2.96
C GLY A 146 -6.14 -7.80 4.12
N GLU A 147 -6.94 -7.21 5.04
CA GLU A 147 -7.50 -7.93 6.20
C GLU A 147 -8.44 -9.07 5.79
N GLY A 148 -9.37 -8.79 4.85
CA GLY A 148 -10.32 -9.80 4.41
C GLY A 148 -9.64 -11.01 3.76
N VAL A 149 -8.62 -10.78 2.93
CA VAL A 149 -7.83 -11.87 2.32
C VAL A 149 -7.00 -12.59 3.37
N PHE A 150 -6.40 -11.88 4.32
CA PHE A 150 -5.62 -12.45 5.40
C PHE A 150 -6.44 -13.44 6.24
N HIS A 151 -7.62 -13.04 6.69
CA HIS A 151 -8.51 -13.92 7.45
C HIS A 151 -8.94 -15.15 6.63
N LEU A 152 -9.26 -14.97 5.33
CA LEU A 152 -9.57 -16.09 4.47
C LEU A 152 -8.41 -17.08 4.28
N LEU A 153 -7.16 -16.59 4.25
CA LEU A 153 -5.97 -17.46 4.19
C LEU A 153 -5.74 -18.20 5.51
N GLN A 154 -5.94 -17.52 6.66
CA GLN A 154 -5.84 -18.14 7.98
C GLN A 154 -6.89 -19.26 8.14
N ASP A 155 -8.17 -18.97 7.82
CA ASP A 155 -9.26 -19.92 7.95
C ASP A 155 -9.10 -21.13 7.01
N ALA A 156 -8.66 -20.89 5.77
CA ALA A 156 -8.48 -21.93 4.77
C ALA A 156 -7.23 -22.78 5.01
N ASN A 157 -6.21 -22.22 5.68
CA ASN A 157 -4.90 -22.84 5.92
C ASN A 157 -4.40 -23.67 4.71
N PRO A 158 -4.18 -23.02 3.55
CA PRO A 158 -3.90 -23.74 2.31
C PRO A 158 -2.57 -24.48 2.34
N ASP A 159 -2.47 -25.54 1.54
CA ASP A 159 -1.21 -26.27 1.34
C ASP A 159 -0.08 -25.32 0.92
N MET A 160 1.12 -25.54 1.47
CA MET A 160 2.28 -24.67 1.24
C MET A 160 2.69 -24.58 -0.24
N ARG A 161 2.35 -25.58 -1.07
CA ARG A 161 2.58 -25.50 -2.52
C ARG A 161 1.67 -24.47 -3.18
N ILE A 162 0.43 -24.35 -2.69
CA ILE A 162 -0.52 -23.33 -3.15
C ILE A 162 -0.02 -21.96 -2.71
N VAL A 163 0.39 -21.82 -1.45
CA VAL A 163 0.96 -20.58 -0.91
C VAL A 163 2.20 -20.15 -1.71
N ALA A 164 3.15 -21.05 -1.93
CA ALA A 164 4.35 -20.76 -2.71
C ALA A 164 4.05 -20.27 -4.14
N ARG A 165 3.04 -20.89 -4.79
CA ARG A 165 2.58 -20.44 -6.10
C ARG A 165 1.94 -19.06 -6.05
N MET A 166 1.15 -18.77 -5.03
CA MET A 166 0.57 -17.44 -4.84
C MET A 166 1.67 -16.40 -4.61
N VAL A 167 2.63 -16.67 -3.74
CA VAL A 167 3.79 -15.79 -3.50
C VAL A 167 4.53 -15.51 -4.81
N GLN A 168 4.88 -16.55 -5.58
CA GLN A 168 5.54 -16.36 -6.88
C GLN A 168 4.74 -15.49 -7.85
N GLU A 169 3.41 -15.54 -7.80
CA GLU A 169 2.55 -14.84 -8.73
C GLU A 169 2.25 -13.40 -8.32
N PHE A 170 2.14 -13.13 -7.01
CA PHE A 170 1.66 -11.85 -6.49
C PHE A 170 2.74 -10.95 -5.90
N THR A 171 3.84 -11.49 -5.38
CA THR A 171 4.90 -10.67 -4.75
C THR A 171 5.68 -9.89 -5.80
N VAL A 172 5.75 -8.57 -5.60
CA VAL A 172 6.42 -7.61 -6.50
C VAL A 172 7.59 -6.92 -5.80
N ASP A 173 7.45 -6.61 -4.51
CA ASP A 173 8.45 -5.92 -3.72
C ASP A 173 8.79 -6.67 -2.43
N SER A 174 9.61 -6.07 -1.57
CA SER A 174 10.04 -6.66 -0.30
C SER A 174 9.41 -5.92 0.87
N HIS A 175 8.75 -6.67 1.75
CA HIS A 175 8.13 -6.13 2.97
C HIS A 175 9.07 -6.10 4.18
N MET A 176 10.36 -6.31 3.98
CA MET A 176 11.37 -6.37 5.07
C MET A 176 11.54 -5.06 5.85
N LEU A 177 11.05 -3.94 5.31
CA LEU A 177 11.09 -2.63 5.97
C LEU A 177 9.80 -2.34 6.76
N TRP A 178 8.77 -3.19 6.66
CA TRP A 178 7.54 -3.02 7.41
C TRP A 178 7.77 -3.31 8.89
N GLN A 179 7.01 -2.68 9.76
CA GLN A 179 7.00 -2.90 11.20
C GLN A 179 8.36 -2.66 11.92
N LYS A 180 9.36 -2.13 11.23
CA LYS A 180 10.58 -1.67 11.90
C LYS A 180 10.25 -0.41 12.69
N ASP A 181 10.72 -0.35 13.92
CA ASP A 181 10.70 0.89 14.69
C ASP A 181 11.48 1.92 13.90
N GLY A 182 10.75 2.90 13.35
CA GLY A 182 11.23 3.76 12.28
C GLY A 182 12.56 4.43 12.59
N SER A 183 13.53 4.19 11.74
CA SER A 183 14.82 4.90 11.72
C SER A 183 14.74 6.28 11.04
N GLY A 184 13.54 6.68 10.59
CA GLY A 184 13.31 7.96 9.92
C GLY A 184 13.03 9.12 10.88
N PRO A 185 13.08 10.37 10.38
CA PRO A 185 12.87 11.58 11.17
C PRO A 185 11.43 11.74 11.72
N LYS A 186 10.49 10.92 11.27
CA LYS A 186 9.09 10.90 11.74
C LYS A 186 8.75 9.56 12.36
N SER A 187 7.95 9.60 13.42
CA SER A 187 7.46 8.37 14.05
C SER A 187 6.56 7.58 13.09
N PRO A 188 6.47 6.25 13.22
CA PRO A 188 5.55 5.43 12.42
C PRO A 188 4.09 5.91 12.49
N ILE A 189 3.66 6.42 13.63
CA ILE A 189 2.31 6.97 13.84
C ILE A 189 2.10 8.25 13.02
N GLU A 190 3.08 9.15 12.98
CA GLU A 190 2.99 10.38 12.18
C GLU A 190 2.94 10.06 10.68
N GLN A 191 3.71 9.09 10.23
CA GLN A 191 3.67 8.63 8.83
C GLN A 191 2.33 7.99 8.49
N GLN A 192 1.81 7.11 9.34
CA GLN A 192 0.50 6.49 9.17
C GLN A 192 -0.62 7.55 9.11
N ASN A 193 -0.59 8.56 9.99
CA ASN A 193 -1.55 9.65 9.97
C ASN A 193 -1.46 10.47 8.69
N ARG A 194 -0.25 10.82 8.24
CA ARG A 194 -0.02 11.52 6.98
C ARG A 194 -0.62 10.76 5.79
N TRP A 195 -0.37 9.48 5.67
CA TRP A 195 -0.94 8.65 4.60
C TRP A 195 -2.46 8.51 4.71
N GLY A 196 -2.98 8.50 5.92
CA GLY A 196 -4.42 8.57 6.15
C GLY A 196 -5.04 9.87 5.65
N ASP A 197 -4.39 11.01 5.87
CA ASP A 197 -4.87 12.31 5.38
C ASP A 197 -4.77 12.42 3.84
N ILE A 198 -3.72 11.84 3.24
CA ILE A 198 -3.58 11.71 1.78
C ILE A 198 -4.72 10.86 1.20
N ARG A 199 -5.06 9.75 1.82
CA ARG A 199 -6.15 8.86 1.41
C ARG A 199 -7.50 9.56 1.49
N ASP A 200 -7.79 10.28 2.58
CA ASP A 200 -9.03 11.04 2.77
C ASP A 200 -9.19 12.10 1.66
N LYS A 201 -8.12 12.85 1.37
CA LYS A 201 -8.09 13.84 0.30
C LYS A 201 -8.29 13.21 -1.08
N MET A 202 -7.63 12.09 -1.33
CA MET A 202 -7.73 11.36 -2.59
C MET A 202 -9.15 10.84 -2.83
N GLU A 203 -9.85 10.33 -1.80
CA GLU A 203 -11.25 9.88 -1.93
C GLU A 203 -12.16 11.03 -2.35
N LEU A 204 -11.98 12.23 -1.78
CA LEU A 204 -12.73 13.43 -2.16
C LEU A 204 -12.46 13.83 -3.62
N GLU A 205 -11.19 13.83 -4.04
CA GLU A 205 -10.82 14.15 -5.42
C GLU A 205 -11.39 13.14 -6.42
N MET A 206 -11.38 11.85 -6.09
CA MET A 206 -12.00 10.81 -6.93
C MET A 206 -13.52 11.02 -7.09
N ASP A 207 -14.22 11.54 -6.09
CA ASP A 207 -15.65 11.82 -6.18
C ASP A 207 -15.94 13.00 -7.12
N VAL A 208 -15.05 13.99 -7.18
CA VAL A 208 -15.17 15.17 -8.05
C VAL A 208 -14.85 14.84 -9.52
N PHE A 209 -13.77 14.08 -9.76
CA PHE A 209 -13.28 13.76 -11.10
C PHE A 209 -13.96 12.56 -11.75
N SER A 210 -14.87 11.88 -11.06
CA SER A 210 -15.21 10.48 -11.31
C SER A 210 -16.28 10.20 -12.37
N LYS A 211 -16.66 11.12 -13.26
CA LYS A 211 -17.62 10.74 -14.32
C LYS A 211 -16.97 9.98 -15.48
N GLU A 212 -15.70 10.22 -15.78
CA GLU A 212 -14.98 9.54 -16.89
C GLU A 212 -13.94 8.50 -16.42
N ALA A 213 -13.30 8.72 -15.26
CA ALA A 213 -12.33 7.78 -14.69
C ALA A 213 -12.97 6.70 -13.79
N ALA A 214 -14.27 6.82 -13.49
CA ALA A 214 -14.95 6.06 -12.44
C ALA A 214 -15.15 4.58 -12.76
N GLU A 215 -15.30 4.18 -14.00
CA GLU A 215 -15.54 2.76 -14.31
C GLU A 215 -14.32 1.89 -14.03
N GLY A 216 -13.12 2.39 -14.33
CA GLY A 216 -11.87 1.65 -14.13
C GLY A 216 -11.33 1.67 -12.71
N SER A 217 -11.72 2.63 -11.86
CA SER A 217 -11.22 2.79 -10.50
C SER A 217 -12.20 2.34 -9.40
N LYS A 218 -13.27 1.63 -9.76
CA LYS A 218 -14.29 1.13 -8.80
C LYS A 218 -13.69 0.28 -7.69
N GLY A 219 -12.74 -0.61 -8.02
CA GLY A 219 -12.04 -1.45 -7.06
C GLY A 219 -11.21 -0.63 -6.07
N LEU A 220 -10.42 0.32 -6.57
CA LEU A 220 -9.62 1.22 -5.76
C LEU A 220 -10.49 2.04 -4.81
N LYS A 221 -11.57 2.65 -5.32
CA LYS A 221 -12.52 3.42 -4.50
C LYS A 221 -13.20 2.58 -3.43
N ALA A 222 -13.60 1.34 -3.77
CA ALA A 222 -14.21 0.43 -2.81
C ALA A 222 -13.24 0.07 -1.68
N GLN A 223 -11.99 -0.21 -2.00
CA GLN A 223 -10.96 -0.53 -0.99
C GLN A 223 -10.62 0.68 -0.12
N LEU A 224 -10.47 1.88 -0.70
CA LEU A 224 -10.26 3.11 0.08
C LEU A 224 -11.38 3.37 1.09
N ARG A 225 -12.62 3.12 0.70
CA ARG A 225 -13.78 3.26 1.60
C ARG A 225 -13.74 2.26 2.76
N VAL A 226 -13.31 1.02 2.53
CA VAL A 226 -13.14 0.03 3.60
C VAL A 226 -12.10 0.52 4.60
N GLU A 227 -10.91 0.92 4.13
CA GLU A 227 -9.81 1.39 4.99
C GLU A 227 -10.15 2.70 5.72
N ASN A 228 -10.89 3.62 5.08
CA ASN A 228 -11.35 4.85 5.73
C ASN A 228 -12.39 4.56 6.81
N ARG A 229 -13.33 3.64 6.58
CA ARG A 229 -14.35 3.27 7.55
C ARG A 229 -13.74 2.77 8.85
N GLU A 230 -12.75 1.87 8.78
CA GLU A 230 -12.02 1.40 9.97
C GLU A 230 -11.37 2.55 10.75
N ARG A 231 -10.79 3.54 10.05
CA ARG A 231 -10.17 4.71 10.68
C ARG A 231 -11.20 5.63 11.37
N TYR A 232 -12.37 5.84 10.74
CA TYR A 232 -13.44 6.68 11.32
C TYR A 232 -14.05 6.01 12.55
N ASP A 233 -14.36 4.72 12.48
CA ASP A 233 -14.90 3.97 13.60
C ASP A 233 -13.98 4.03 14.83
N TYR A 234 -12.66 3.91 14.61
CA TYR A 234 -11.67 4.03 15.69
C TYR A 234 -11.57 5.47 16.24
N ARG A 235 -11.60 6.49 15.40
CA ARG A 235 -11.61 7.91 15.85
C ARG A 235 -12.88 8.26 16.64
N GLU A 236 -14.02 7.78 16.21
CA GLU A 236 -15.28 7.96 16.96
C GLU A 236 -15.25 7.24 18.31
N PHE A 237 -14.71 6.02 18.35
CA PHE A 237 -14.50 5.29 19.59
C PHE A 237 -13.61 6.07 20.56
N LEU A 238 -12.46 6.57 20.11
CA LEU A 238 -11.56 7.38 20.94
C LEU A 238 -12.22 8.66 21.45
N LYS A 239 -12.98 9.38 20.60
CA LYS A 239 -13.72 10.57 21.05
C LYS A 239 -14.70 10.24 22.16
N LYS A 240 -15.50 9.19 22.01
CA LYS A 240 -16.43 8.72 23.06
C LYS A 240 -15.71 8.36 24.35
N PHE A 241 -14.55 7.71 24.26
CA PHE A 241 -13.74 7.33 25.41
C PHE A 241 -13.14 8.55 26.13
N CYS A 242 -12.68 9.57 25.39
CA CYS A 242 -12.19 10.82 25.98
C CYS A 242 -13.31 11.56 26.72
N ILE A 243 -14.50 11.67 26.13
CA ILE A 243 -15.66 12.31 26.76
C ILE A 243 -16.05 11.60 28.05
N LEU A 244 -16.15 10.27 28.04
CA LEU A 244 -16.45 9.48 29.24
C LEU A 244 -15.40 9.68 30.35
N LYS A 245 -14.11 9.83 29.99
CA LYS A 245 -13.04 10.08 30.96
C LYS A 245 -13.14 11.50 31.57
N GLU A 246 -13.50 12.49 30.80
CA GLU A 246 -13.73 13.86 31.29
C GLU A 246 -14.94 13.93 32.23
N GLU A 247 -16.05 13.26 31.91
CA GLU A 247 -17.22 13.16 32.80
C GLU A 247 -16.90 12.44 34.12
N MET A 248 -16.10 11.37 34.09
CA MET A 248 -15.66 10.66 35.31
C MET A 248 -14.68 11.49 36.16
N GLN A 249 -13.88 12.39 35.59
CA GLN A 249 -13.02 13.28 36.35
C GLN A 249 -13.82 14.41 37.07
N VAL A 250 -14.87 14.90 36.45
CA VAL A 250 -15.76 15.91 37.05
C VAL A 250 -16.54 15.35 38.24
N ASP A 251 -16.89 14.06 38.20
CA ASP A 251 -17.65 13.40 39.31
C ASP A 251 -16.75 13.09 40.54
N LEU A 252 -15.45 13.04 40.40
CA LEU A 252 -14.51 12.82 41.52
C LEU A 252 -14.26 14.10 42.35
N ASP A 253 -14.47 15.29 41.77
CA ASP A 253 -14.31 16.57 42.46
C ASP A 253 -15.59 16.98 43.25
N SER A 254 -16.70 16.26 43.10
CA SER A 254 -17.96 16.55 43.79
C SER A 254 -18.12 15.85 45.15
N PHE A 255 -17.10 15.13 45.66
CA PHE A 255 -17.14 14.35 46.91
C PHE A 255 -16.43 14.99 48.12
N ASP A 256 -16.03 16.25 48.06
CA ASP A 256 -15.58 16.98 49.24
C ASP A 256 -16.58 18.09 49.57
N TYR A 257 -17.46 17.79 50.53
CA TYR A 257 -18.06 18.67 51.53
C TYR A 257 -19.36 18.06 52.08
N ILE A 258 -19.23 17.15 53.02
CA ILE A 258 -20.11 17.06 54.21
C ILE A 258 -19.26 16.67 55.42
#